data_86d6c2f7979d6014e72d6be6269c783f
#
_entry.id   86d6c2f7979d6014e72d6be6269c783f
#
_cell.length_a   1.000
_cell.length_b   1.000
_cell.length_c   1.000
_cell.angle_alpha   90.00
_cell.angle_beta   90.00
_cell.angle_gamma   90.00
#
_symmetry.space_group_name_H-M   'P 1'
#
loop_
_entity.id
_entity.type
_entity.pdbx_description
1 polymer ?
#
loop_
_entity_poly.entity_id
_entity_poly.type
_entity_poly.pdbx_seq_one_letter_code
_entity_poly.pdbx_strand_id
1 'polypeptide(L)'
;MSKTIRNIQLTAVLILLISTVIAFIIEMKTMYENQTITLADLLLMFIYIEVIGLVKSYWETRAVRITYPLVIAITALARFIILQDKESDPTNLIYISLAILIVAISTVIIKFRNSKSVSYTHLRAHET
;
A
#
# COMPACT_ATOMS: atom_id res chain seq x y z
N MET A 1 -18.88 -12.86 -17.10
CA MET A 1 -17.66 -12.06 -17.11
C MET A 1 -17.15 -11.79 -15.70
N SER A 2 -18.02 -11.50 -14.77
CA SER A 2 -17.63 -11.21 -13.41
C SER A 2 -17.00 -12.40 -12.67
N LYS A 3 -17.47 -13.62 -12.92
CA LYS A 3 -16.94 -14.81 -12.25
C LYS A 3 -15.52 -15.14 -12.66
N THR A 4 -15.20 -15.05 -13.94
CA THR A 4 -13.86 -15.35 -14.47
C THR A 4 -12.84 -14.33 -13.96
N ILE A 5 -13.17 -13.04 -14.03
CA ILE A 5 -12.32 -11.96 -13.54
C ILE A 5 -12.12 -12.09 -12.03
N ARG A 6 -13.19 -12.39 -11.32
CA ARG A 6 -13.14 -12.58 -9.86
C ARG A 6 -12.22 -13.73 -9.47
N ASN A 7 -12.30 -14.86 -10.21
CA ASN A 7 -11.45 -16.00 -9.95
C ASN A 7 -9.98 -15.68 -10.22
N ILE A 8 -9.71 -14.92 -11.28
CA ILE A 8 -8.35 -14.47 -11.59
C ILE A 8 -7.82 -13.57 -10.48
N GLN A 9 -8.63 -12.63 -10.01
CA GLN A 9 -8.25 -11.73 -8.93
C GLN A 9 -7.99 -12.47 -7.63
N LEU A 10 -8.85 -13.42 -7.28
CA LEU A 10 -8.68 -14.23 -6.07
C LEU A 10 -7.40 -15.07 -6.14
N THR A 11 -7.13 -15.65 -7.30
CA THR A 11 -5.91 -16.43 -7.50
C THR A 11 -4.67 -15.55 -7.38
N ALA A 12 -4.71 -14.36 -7.99
CA ALA A 12 -3.60 -13.42 -7.93
C ALA A 12 -3.34 -12.95 -6.49
N VAL A 13 -4.41 -12.64 -5.75
CA VAL A 13 -4.30 -12.21 -4.35
C VAL A 13 -3.75 -13.33 -3.48
N LEU A 14 -4.17 -14.56 -3.73
CA LEU A 14 -3.66 -15.72 -2.99
C LEU A 14 -2.17 -15.94 -3.25
N ILE A 15 -1.76 -15.85 -4.52
CA ILE A 15 -0.34 -15.96 -4.89
C ILE A 15 0.47 -14.84 -4.21
N LEU A 16 -0.06 -13.63 -4.21
CA LEU A 16 0.58 -12.49 -3.57
C LEU A 16 0.76 -12.73 -2.07
N LEU A 17 -0.27 -13.25 -1.40
CA LEU A 17 -0.22 -13.56 0.02
C LEU A 17 0.85 -14.60 0.33
N ILE A 18 0.85 -15.70 -0.42
CA ILE A 18 1.83 -16.79 -0.22
C ILE A 18 3.25 -16.27 -0.45
N SER A 19 3.45 -15.52 -1.54
CA SER A 19 4.76 -14.95 -1.85
C SER A 19 5.24 -13.99 -0.77
N THR A 20 4.33 -13.18 -0.22
CA THR A 20 4.66 -12.22 0.83
C THR A 20 5.06 -12.93 2.12
N VAL A 21 4.35 -13.98 2.50
CA VAL A 21 4.67 -14.76 3.70
C VAL A 21 6.04 -15.42 3.55
N ILE A 22 6.31 -16.02 2.38
CA ILE A 22 7.60 -16.64 2.10
C ILE A 22 8.71 -15.59 2.16
N ALA A 23 8.51 -14.44 1.54
CA ALA A 23 9.49 -13.36 1.54
C ALA A 23 9.77 -12.86 2.96
N PHE A 24 8.74 -12.74 3.79
CA PHE A 24 8.88 -12.33 5.18
C PHE A 24 9.75 -13.32 5.96
N ILE A 25 9.51 -14.60 5.77
CA ILE A 25 10.28 -15.65 6.44
C ILE A 25 11.75 -15.63 5.98
N ILE A 26 11.97 -15.46 4.67
CA ILE A 26 13.33 -15.37 4.12
C ILE A 26 14.06 -14.15 4.69
N GLU A 27 13.37 -13.02 4.81
CA GLU A 27 13.97 -11.81 5.39
C GLU A 27 14.35 -12.02 6.84
N MET A 28 13.49 -12.66 7.63
CA MET A 28 13.80 -13.00 9.02
C MET A 28 15.04 -13.88 9.12
N LYS A 29 15.12 -14.88 8.23
CA LYS A 29 16.28 -15.77 8.19
C LYS A 29 17.57 -15.01 7.85
N THR A 30 17.48 -14.11 6.86
CA THR A 30 18.62 -13.29 6.44
C THR A 30 19.11 -12.41 7.59
N MET A 31 18.20 -11.77 8.32
CA MET A 31 18.56 -10.97 9.48
C MET A 31 19.24 -11.81 10.56
N TYR A 32 18.75 -13.01 10.78
CA TYR A 32 19.32 -13.92 11.78
C TYR A 32 20.73 -14.35 11.39
N GLU A 33 20.93 -14.70 10.11
CA GLU A 33 22.25 -15.13 9.62
C GLU A 33 23.28 -13.99 9.68
N ASN A 34 22.85 -12.78 9.33
CA ASN A 34 23.73 -11.59 9.38
C ASN A 34 23.96 -11.07 10.79
N GLN A 35 23.14 -11.48 11.74
CA GLN A 35 23.16 -11.06 13.16
C GLN A 35 23.14 -9.55 13.32
N THR A 36 22.62 -8.84 12.32
CA THR A 36 22.41 -7.40 12.37
C THR A 36 21.05 -7.08 11.78
N ILE A 37 20.39 -6.07 12.34
CA ILE A 37 19.13 -5.56 11.84
C ILE A 37 19.40 -4.14 11.33
N THR A 38 19.26 -3.96 10.02
CA THR A 38 19.43 -2.65 9.40
C THR A 38 18.08 -1.95 9.28
N LEU A 39 18.13 -0.63 9.09
CA LEU A 39 16.91 0.13 8.82
C LEU A 39 16.22 -0.38 7.57
N ALA A 40 16.97 -0.76 6.54
CA ALA A 40 16.43 -1.31 5.31
C ALA A 40 15.63 -2.59 5.58
N ASP A 41 16.16 -3.46 6.44
CA ASP A 41 15.48 -4.71 6.78
C ASP A 41 14.13 -4.46 7.46
N LEU A 42 14.09 -3.51 8.40
CA LEU A 42 12.86 -3.15 9.10
C LEU A 42 11.83 -2.55 8.14
N LEU A 43 12.26 -1.68 7.24
CA LEU A 43 11.36 -1.08 6.26
C LEU A 43 10.79 -2.13 5.30
N LEU A 44 11.61 -3.09 4.88
CA LEU A 44 11.17 -4.18 4.02
C LEU A 44 10.12 -5.04 4.73
N MET A 45 10.31 -5.33 6.00
CA MET A 45 9.32 -6.07 6.79
C MET A 45 8.00 -5.30 6.88
N PHE A 46 8.06 -3.98 7.05
CA PHE A 46 6.86 -3.14 7.05
C PHE A 46 6.11 -3.23 5.73
N ILE A 47 6.82 -3.27 4.61
CA ILE A 47 6.18 -3.43 3.29
C ILE A 47 5.40 -4.75 3.25
N TYR A 48 6.00 -5.82 3.73
CA TYR A 48 5.32 -7.12 3.75
C TYR A 48 4.06 -7.11 4.61
N ILE A 49 4.13 -6.46 5.78
CA ILE A 49 2.97 -6.32 6.66
C ILE A 49 1.87 -5.51 5.98
N GLU A 50 2.22 -4.45 5.27
CA GLU A 50 1.25 -3.63 4.55
C GLU A 50 0.58 -4.42 3.42
N VAL A 51 1.34 -5.23 2.70
CA VAL A 51 0.79 -6.09 1.64
C VAL A 51 -0.19 -7.09 2.23
N ILE A 52 0.14 -7.68 3.37
CA ILE A 52 -0.77 -8.60 4.06
C ILE A 52 -2.06 -7.88 4.46
N GLY A 53 -1.94 -6.64 4.94
CA GLY A 53 -3.09 -5.80 5.26
C GLY A 53 -3.96 -5.51 4.04
N LEU A 54 -3.34 -5.26 2.89
CA LEU A 54 -4.06 -5.06 1.64
C LEU A 54 -4.83 -6.32 1.23
N VAL A 55 -4.20 -7.48 1.35
CA VAL A 55 -4.84 -8.76 1.03
C VAL A 55 -6.03 -9.00 1.96
N LYS A 56 -5.87 -8.71 3.25
CA LYS A 56 -6.96 -8.83 4.22
C LYS A 56 -8.13 -7.92 3.85
N SER A 57 -7.85 -6.68 3.49
CA SER A 57 -8.87 -5.73 3.09
C SER A 57 -9.62 -6.21 1.85
N TYR A 58 -8.89 -6.69 0.86
CA TYR A 58 -9.50 -7.24 -0.35
C TYR A 58 -10.40 -8.45 -0.03
N TRP A 59 -9.92 -9.34 0.83
CA TRP A 59 -10.65 -10.54 1.19
C TRP A 59 -11.98 -10.22 1.89
N GLU A 60 -11.97 -9.23 2.77
CA GLU A 60 -13.16 -8.82 3.51
C GLU A 60 -14.16 -8.08 2.63
N THR A 61 -13.70 -7.16 1.81
CA THR A 61 -14.58 -6.30 1.01
C THR A 61 -14.82 -6.82 -0.40
N ARG A 62 -14.00 -7.76 -0.86
CA ARG A 62 -14.03 -8.29 -2.23
C ARG A 62 -13.81 -7.19 -3.29
N ALA A 63 -13.28 -6.06 -2.87
CA ALA A 63 -12.96 -4.94 -3.75
C ALA A 63 -11.70 -4.25 -3.26
N VAL A 64 -10.86 -3.81 -4.20
CA VAL A 64 -9.68 -3.02 -3.87
C VAL A 64 -10.10 -1.56 -3.77
N ARG A 65 -10.01 -1.00 -2.58
CA ARG A 65 -10.26 0.43 -2.39
C ARG A 65 -9.05 1.20 -2.91
N ILE A 66 -9.31 2.20 -3.74
CA ILE A 66 -8.26 3.00 -4.36
C ILE A 66 -7.38 3.66 -3.30
N THR A 67 -7.97 4.06 -2.18
CA THR A 67 -7.24 4.72 -1.09
C THR A 67 -6.12 3.84 -0.52
N TYR A 68 -6.34 2.55 -0.41
CA TYR A 68 -5.36 1.64 0.18
C TYR A 68 -4.04 1.56 -0.62
N PRO A 69 -4.09 1.30 -1.94
CA PRO A 69 -2.85 1.32 -2.74
C PRO A 69 -2.16 2.68 -2.75
N LEU A 70 -2.93 3.78 -2.69
CA LEU A 70 -2.35 5.12 -2.65
C LEU A 70 -1.57 5.35 -1.35
N VAL A 71 -2.10 4.89 -0.21
CA VAL A 71 -1.39 4.99 1.07
C VAL A 71 -0.10 4.16 1.02
N ILE A 72 -0.15 2.96 0.44
CA ILE A 72 1.04 2.13 0.28
C ILE A 72 2.07 2.84 -0.61
N ALA A 73 1.64 3.51 -1.67
CA ALA A 73 2.53 4.27 -2.55
C ALA A 73 3.23 5.40 -1.78
N ILE A 74 2.49 6.14 -0.96
CA ILE A 74 3.06 7.22 -0.14
C ILE A 74 4.11 6.67 0.82
N THR A 75 3.80 5.59 1.52
CA THR A 75 4.75 4.99 2.46
C THR A 75 5.97 4.41 1.76
N ALA A 76 5.79 3.83 0.57
CA ALA A 76 6.91 3.33 -0.23
C ALA A 76 7.86 4.46 -0.66
N LEU A 77 7.30 5.59 -1.09
CA LEU A 77 8.10 6.75 -1.46
C LEU A 77 8.83 7.33 -0.24
N ALA A 78 8.15 7.36 0.91
CA ALA A 78 8.76 7.82 2.15
C ALA A 78 9.94 6.93 2.54
N ARG A 79 9.79 5.62 2.41
CA ARG A 79 10.88 4.67 2.65
C ARG A 79 12.03 4.89 1.70
N PHE A 80 11.75 5.19 0.44
CA PHE A 80 12.77 5.47 -0.55
C PHE A 80 13.62 6.67 -0.13
N ILE A 81 12.97 7.72 0.41
CA ILE A 81 13.68 8.89 0.93
C ILE A 81 14.59 8.50 2.10
N ILE A 82 14.09 7.69 3.03
CA ILE A 82 14.84 7.27 4.21
C ILE A 82 16.07 6.44 3.81
N LEU A 83 15.92 5.59 2.80
CA LEU A 83 17.00 4.70 2.35
C LEU A 83 18.02 5.39 1.45
N GLN A 84 17.74 6.60 0.98
CA GLN A 84 18.69 7.30 0.12
C GLN A 84 19.96 7.65 0.87
N ASP A 85 21.07 7.42 0.19
CA ASP A 85 22.39 7.73 0.73
C ASP A 85 22.57 9.23 0.85
N LYS A 86 23.37 9.66 1.83
CA LYS A 86 23.69 11.08 2.03
C LYS A 86 24.42 11.69 0.84
N GLU A 87 25.00 10.83 0.01
CA GLU A 87 25.72 11.25 -1.21
C GLU A 87 24.77 11.44 -2.40
N SER A 88 23.50 11.11 -2.24
CA SER A 88 22.51 11.28 -3.31
C SER A 88 22.28 12.76 -3.59
N ASP A 89 22.00 13.05 -4.87
CA ASP A 89 21.69 14.41 -5.31
C ASP A 89 20.46 14.93 -4.56
N PRO A 90 20.55 16.11 -3.90
CA PRO A 90 19.38 16.70 -3.22
C PRO A 90 18.19 16.92 -4.15
N THR A 91 18.41 17.07 -5.45
CA THR A 91 17.36 17.25 -6.44
C THR A 91 16.41 16.05 -6.45
N ASN A 92 16.94 14.83 -6.28
CA ASN A 92 16.11 13.62 -6.24
C ASN A 92 15.15 13.63 -5.05
N LEU A 93 15.60 14.13 -3.91
CA LEU A 93 14.75 14.25 -2.72
C LEU A 93 13.59 15.21 -2.96
N ILE A 94 13.84 16.31 -3.67
CA ILE A 94 12.81 17.28 -4.03
C ILE A 94 11.75 16.63 -4.92
N TYR A 95 12.19 15.88 -5.94
CA TYR A 95 11.26 15.19 -6.85
C TYR A 95 10.43 14.15 -6.11
N ILE A 96 11.04 13.36 -5.24
CA ILE A 96 10.33 12.34 -4.48
C ILE A 96 9.33 12.98 -3.51
N SER A 97 9.74 14.06 -2.84
CA SER A 97 8.84 14.79 -1.93
C SER A 97 7.66 15.38 -2.68
N LEU A 98 7.88 15.90 -3.88
CA LEU A 98 6.82 16.42 -4.73
C LEU A 98 5.86 15.30 -5.14
N ALA A 99 6.40 14.14 -5.50
CA ALA A 99 5.57 12.97 -5.83
C ALA A 99 4.71 12.54 -4.65
N ILE A 100 5.26 12.52 -3.44
CA ILE A 100 4.51 12.20 -2.23
C ILE A 100 3.37 13.20 -2.02
N LEU A 101 3.66 14.49 -2.19
CA LEU A 101 2.67 15.54 -2.04
C LEU A 101 1.53 15.37 -3.05
N ILE A 102 1.85 15.09 -4.31
CA ILE A 102 0.86 14.87 -5.37
C ILE A 102 -0.03 13.67 -5.04
N VAL A 103 0.56 12.55 -4.62
CA VAL A 103 -0.19 11.35 -4.28
C VAL A 103 -1.04 11.59 -3.04
N ALA A 104 -0.52 12.31 -2.04
CA ALA A 104 -1.25 12.64 -0.83
C ALA A 104 -2.47 13.52 -1.14
N ILE A 105 -2.30 14.54 -1.96
CA ILE A 105 -3.41 15.40 -2.40
C ILE A 105 -4.44 14.58 -3.16
N SER A 106 -4.01 13.71 -4.06
CA SER A 106 -4.90 12.83 -4.82
C SER A 106 -5.71 11.92 -3.89
N THR A 107 -5.08 11.39 -2.85
CA THR A 107 -5.75 10.55 -1.85
C THR A 107 -6.83 11.31 -1.11
N VAL A 108 -6.54 12.54 -0.69
CA VAL A 108 -7.50 13.39 0.02
C VAL A 108 -8.68 13.73 -0.89
N ILE A 109 -8.41 14.07 -2.15
CA ILE A 109 -9.47 14.39 -3.12
C ILE A 109 -10.38 13.18 -3.33
N ILE A 110 -9.82 11.99 -3.52
CA ILE A 110 -10.61 10.78 -3.74
C ILE A 110 -11.45 10.45 -2.51
N LYS A 111 -10.85 10.54 -1.32
CA LYS A 111 -11.56 10.29 -0.06
C LYS A 111 -12.69 11.28 0.15
N PHE A 112 -12.46 12.55 -0.17
CA PHE A 112 -13.48 13.59 -0.05
C PHE A 112 -14.62 13.36 -1.02
N ARG A 113 -14.33 12.97 -2.27
CA ARG A 113 -15.37 12.65 -3.26
C ARG A 113 -16.22 11.47 -2.82
N ASN A 114 -15.61 10.42 -2.31
CA ASN A 114 -16.34 9.26 -1.83
C ASN A 114 -17.22 9.60 -0.63
N SER A 115 -16.72 10.43 0.27
CA SER A 115 -17.49 10.89 1.44
C SER A 115 -18.71 11.71 1.00
N LYS A 116 -18.55 12.60 0.03
CA LYS A 116 -19.67 13.37 -0.52
C LYS A 116 -20.72 12.47 -1.17
N SER A 117 -20.26 11.48 -1.95
CA SER A 117 -21.17 10.54 -2.61
C SER A 117 -22.00 9.77 -1.59
N VAL A 118 -21.38 9.29 -0.51
CA VAL A 118 -22.08 8.59 0.57
C VAL A 118 -23.05 9.52 1.28
N SER A 119 -22.66 10.76 1.52
CA SER A 119 -23.51 11.77 2.17
C SER A 119 -24.77 12.06 1.34
N TYR A 120 -24.61 12.23 0.04
CA TYR A 120 -25.76 12.45 -0.85
C TYR A 120 -26.72 11.26 -0.88
N THR A 121 -26.20 10.06 -0.92
CA THR A 121 -27.00 8.85 -0.90
C THR A 121 -27.79 8.74 0.40
N HIS A 122 -27.16 9.09 1.51
CA HIS A 122 -27.82 9.06 2.82
C HIS A 122 -28.95 10.09 2.93
N LEU A 123 -28.72 11.30 2.42
CA LEU A 123 -29.74 12.35 2.40
C LEU A 123 -30.93 11.95 1.54
N ARG A 124 -30.71 11.30 0.37
CA ARG A 124 -31.77 10.81 -0.48
C ARG A 124 -32.63 9.75 0.21
N ALA A 125 -31.99 8.86 0.94
CA ALA A 125 -32.71 7.83 1.69
C ALA A 125 -33.61 8.45 2.76
N HIS A 126 -33.20 9.57 3.36
CA HIS A 126 -33.97 10.29 4.36
C HIS A 126 -35.17 11.04 3.77
N GLU A 127 -35.06 11.52 2.53
CA GLU A 127 -36.15 12.25 1.86
C GLU A 127 -37.30 11.36 1.40
N THR A 128 -37.01 10.07 1.22
CA THR A 128 -38.06 9.11 0.84
C THR A 128 -38.58 8.34 2.03
#